data_a650252dbe3dbed74e276df9b795e6a1
#
_entry.id   a650252dbe3dbed74e276df9b795e6a1
#
_cell.length_a   1.000
_cell.length_b   1.000
_cell.length_c   1.000
_cell.angle_alpha   90.00
_cell.angle_beta   90.00
_cell.angle_gamma   90.00
#
_symmetry.space_group_name_H-M   'P 1'
#
loop_
_entity.id
_entity.type
_entity.pdbx_description
1 polymer ?
#
loop_
_entity_poly.entity_id
_entity_poly.type
_entity_poly.pdbx_seq_one_letter_code
_entity_poly.pdbx_strand_id
1 'polypeptide(L)'
;MKETWFHILDDFKDYIGNGWFVWACFLAALVFCLVKGNDRRKRLFTFSAVAIVILFNPLVYKVVGEKFMSGVYWRLFWVIPTVITLGITLTDLAAKVKMNLLRLIAVGVLCIVIAKTGTFFFNGDTYCVPENDYEIPQVAIDVSDEIQRITEGGYSTVIVPNELLCYIRQYTANIALCYGRNIWGYMNNPSEQQVQLYNLMNA
;
A
#
# COMPACT_ATOMS: atom_id res chain seq x y z
N MET A 1 9.10 -19.34 15.21
CA MET A 1 7.87 -19.64 14.47
C MET A 1 6.66 -18.86 14.97
N LYS A 2 6.38 -18.76 16.28
CA LYS A 2 5.24 -17.96 16.75
C LYS A 2 5.39 -16.48 16.39
N GLU A 3 6.54 -15.87 16.61
CA GLU A 3 6.82 -14.47 16.27
C GLU A 3 6.66 -14.21 14.78
N THR A 4 7.15 -15.10 13.91
CA THR A 4 7.01 -14.98 12.46
C THR A 4 5.54 -14.95 12.04
N TRP A 5 4.66 -15.74 12.69
CA TRP A 5 3.22 -15.69 12.43
C TRP A 5 2.59 -14.35 12.82
N PHE A 6 3.03 -13.76 13.93
CA PHE A 6 2.54 -12.43 14.33
C PHE A 6 2.92 -11.36 13.29
N HIS A 7 4.16 -11.38 12.81
CA HIS A 7 4.58 -10.45 11.75
C HIS A 7 3.77 -10.61 10.46
N ILE A 8 3.54 -11.86 10.00
CA ILE A 8 2.70 -12.10 8.81
C ILE A 8 1.28 -11.55 9.01
N LEU A 9 0.70 -11.76 10.21
CA LEU A 9 -0.64 -11.27 10.52
C LEU A 9 -0.69 -9.74 10.62
N ASP A 10 0.34 -9.10 11.10
CA ASP A 10 0.43 -7.64 11.15
C ASP A 10 0.59 -7.06 9.75
N ASP A 11 1.48 -7.59 8.91
CA ASP A 11 1.57 -7.23 7.49
C ASP A 11 0.26 -7.45 6.74
N PHE A 12 -0.47 -8.51 7.07
CA PHE A 12 -1.79 -8.78 6.49
C PHE A 12 -2.85 -7.78 6.97
N LYS A 13 -2.81 -7.34 8.22
CA LYS A 13 -3.67 -6.26 8.73
C LYS A 13 -3.37 -4.94 8.02
N ASP A 14 -2.10 -4.61 7.82
CA ASP A 14 -1.68 -3.41 7.09
C ASP A 14 -2.20 -3.44 5.65
N TYR A 15 -2.14 -4.60 4.99
CA TYR A 15 -2.71 -4.78 3.65
C TYR A 15 -4.22 -4.62 3.62
N ILE A 16 -4.96 -5.21 4.57
CA ILE A 16 -6.43 -5.15 4.62
C ILE A 16 -6.90 -3.77 5.07
N GLY A 17 -6.22 -3.11 6.00
CA GLY A 17 -6.71 -1.92 6.66
C GLY A 17 -8.11 -2.13 7.25
N ASN A 18 -9.07 -1.30 6.85
CA ASN A 18 -10.48 -1.42 7.23
C ASN A 18 -11.29 -2.36 6.32
N GLY A 19 -10.65 -3.04 5.37
CA GLY A 19 -11.30 -3.83 4.32
C GLY A 19 -11.73 -5.26 4.70
N TRP A 20 -11.93 -5.59 5.99
CA TRP A 20 -12.33 -6.93 6.45
C TRP A 20 -13.58 -7.48 5.78
N PHE A 21 -14.57 -6.61 5.53
CA PHE A 21 -15.78 -7.01 4.82
C PHE A 21 -15.48 -7.45 3.38
N VAL A 22 -14.61 -6.73 2.68
CA VAL A 22 -14.20 -7.07 1.31
C VAL A 22 -13.50 -8.43 1.28
N TRP A 23 -12.66 -8.70 2.28
CA TRP A 23 -12.00 -10.01 2.44
C TRP A 23 -12.96 -11.14 2.73
N ALA A 24 -13.95 -10.93 3.58
CA ALA A 24 -15.00 -11.92 3.83
C ALA A 24 -15.78 -12.23 2.53
N CYS A 25 -16.16 -11.21 1.77
CA CYS A 25 -16.79 -11.37 0.45
C CYS A 25 -15.89 -12.11 -0.53
N PHE A 26 -14.58 -11.82 -0.54
CA PHE A 26 -13.61 -12.52 -1.38
C PHE A 26 -13.51 -14.00 -1.05
N LEU A 27 -13.43 -14.37 0.23
CA LEU A 27 -13.41 -15.78 0.64
C LEU A 27 -14.72 -16.52 0.23
N ALA A 28 -15.86 -15.86 0.39
CA ALA A 28 -17.14 -16.40 -0.09
C ALA A 28 -17.15 -16.57 -1.62
N ALA A 29 -16.58 -15.60 -2.36
CA ALA A 29 -16.43 -15.68 -3.81
C ALA A 29 -15.49 -16.81 -4.23
N LEU A 30 -14.42 -17.08 -3.50
CA LEU A 30 -13.52 -18.22 -3.74
C LEU A 30 -14.26 -19.55 -3.58
N VAL A 31 -15.05 -19.70 -2.51
CA VAL A 31 -15.87 -20.91 -2.31
C VAL A 31 -16.87 -21.07 -3.45
N PHE A 32 -17.51 -19.97 -3.88
CA PHE A 32 -18.40 -20.00 -5.04
C PHE A 32 -17.69 -20.44 -6.33
N CYS A 33 -16.49 -19.93 -6.59
CA CYS A 33 -15.66 -20.31 -7.73
C CYS A 33 -15.30 -21.81 -7.71
N LEU A 34 -15.05 -22.36 -6.53
CA LEU A 34 -14.76 -23.80 -6.37
C LEU A 34 -15.99 -24.67 -6.63
N VAL A 35 -17.12 -24.32 -6.02
CA VAL A 35 -18.33 -25.17 -6.01
C VAL A 35 -19.14 -25.04 -7.30
N LYS A 36 -19.30 -23.83 -7.81
CA LYS A 36 -20.17 -23.49 -8.96
C LYS A 36 -19.37 -23.01 -10.18
N GLY A 37 -18.05 -23.01 -10.11
CA GLY A 37 -17.19 -22.48 -11.15
C GLY A 37 -16.97 -23.47 -12.31
N ASN A 38 -16.78 -22.90 -13.51
CA ASN A 38 -16.21 -23.60 -14.65
C ASN A 38 -14.67 -23.71 -14.50
N ASP A 39 -13.97 -24.34 -15.44
CA ASP A 39 -12.52 -24.55 -15.38
C ASP A 39 -11.72 -23.26 -15.23
N ARG A 40 -12.16 -22.14 -15.81
CA ARG A 40 -11.48 -20.85 -15.66
C ARG A 40 -11.57 -20.33 -14.22
N ARG A 41 -12.73 -20.46 -13.57
CA ARG A 41 -12.95 -20.05 -12.18
C ARG A 41 -12.24 -20.97 -11.20
N LYS A 42 -12.21 -22.27 -11.48
CA LYS A 42 -11.43 -23.23 -10.69
C LYS A 42 -9.94 -22.91 -10.75
N ARG A 43 -9.40 -22.50 -11.91
CA ARG A 43 -8.01 -22.01 -12.01
C ARG A 43 -7.77 -20.74 -11.19
N LEU A 44 -8.73 -19.79 -11.20
CA LEU A 44 -8.65 -18.59 -10.37
C LEU A 44 -8.67 -18.93 -8.87
N PHE A 45 -9.54 -19.86 -8.46
CA PHE A 45 -9.52 -20.39 -7.09
C PHE A 45 -8.18 -21.02 -6.75
N THR A 46 -7.66 -21.91 -7.59
CA THR A 46 -6.37 -22.58 -7.35
C THR A 46 -5.23 -21.58 -7.23
N PHE A 47 -5.16 -20.61 -8.14
CA PHE A 47 -4.14 -19.55 -8.07
C PHE A 47 -4.24 -18.75 -6.75
N SER A 48 -5.44 -18.32 -6.38
CA SER A 48 -5.66 -17.57 -5.14
C SER A 48 -5.32 -18.39 -3.90
N ALA A 49 -5.73 -19.66 -3.87
CA ALA A 49 -5.44 -20.56 -2.75
C ALA A 49 -3.93 -20.81 -2.61
N VAL A 50 -3.23 -21.06 -3.72
CA VAL A 50 -1.77 -21.23 -3.74
C VAL A 50 -1.07 -19.94 -3.27
N ALA A 51 -1.49 -18.78 -3.77
CA ALA A 51 -0.93 -17.50 -3.35
C ALA A 51 -1.12 -17.28 -1.84
N ILE A 52 -2.32 -17.54 -1.30
CA ILE A 52 -2.59 -17.43 0.14
C ILE A 52 -1.67 -18.38 0.92
N VAL A 53 -1.59 -19.65 0.53
CA VAL A 53 -0.74 -20.64 1.22
C VAL A 53 0.74 -20.22 1.21
N ILE A 54 1.24 -19.71 0.08
CA ILE A 54 2.62 -19.24 -0.03
C ILE A 54 2.86 -18.02 0.86
N LEU A 55 2.00 -17.00 0.79
CA LEU A 55 2.18 -15.75 1.50
C LEU A 55 2.00 -15.88 3.03
N PHE A 56 1.17 -16.81 3.47
CA PHE A 56 1.04 -17.12 4.89
C PHE A 56 2.04 -18.18 5.37
N ASN A 57 2.98 -18.64 4.54
CA ASN A 57 3.98 -19.63 4.96
C ASN A 57 5.14 -18.94 5.72
N PRO A 58 5.41 -19.32 6.99
CA PRO A 58 6.49 -18.74 7.78
C PRO A 58 7.89 -18.92 7.17
N LEU A 59 8.12 -19.97 6.38
CA LEU A 59 9.40 -20.18 5.71
C LEU A 59 9.60 -19.17 4.59
N VAL A 60 8.52 -18.88 3.82
CA VAL A 60 8.55 -17.87 2.78
C VAL A 60 8.78 -16.49 3.39
N TYR A 61 8.10 -16.17 4.50
CA TYR A 61 8.31 -14.91 5.21
C TYR A 61 9.78 -14.75 5.66
N LYS A 62 10.39 -15.76 6.25
CA LYS A 62 11.81 -15.71 6.69
C LYS A 62 12.77 -15.46 5.53
N VAL A 63 12.52 -16.06 4.37
CA VAL A 63 13.41 -15.92 3.21
C VAL A 63 13.12 -14.63 2.45
N VAL A 64 11.87 -14.35 2.15
CA VAL A 64 11.46 -13.21 1.32
C VAL A 64 11.21 -11.96 2.17
N GLY A 65 10.45 -12.08 3.25
CA GLY A 65 10.07 -10.98 4.12
C GLY A 65 11.27 -10.38 4.84
N GLU A 66 11.99 -11.17 5.60
CA GLU A 66 13.10 -10.67 6.42
C GLU A 66 14.32 -10.25 5.60
N LYS A 67 14.65 -10.98 4.50
CA LYS A 67 15.88 -10.71 3.74
C LYS A 67 15.71 -9.72 2.58
N PHE A 68 14.57 -9.74 1.90
CA PHE A 68 14.39 -8.97 0.67
C PHE A 68 13.33 -7.88 0.77
N MET A 69 12.31 -8.04 1.64
CA MET A 69 11.16 -7.16 1.71
C MET A 69 10.84 -6.68 3.14
N SER A 70 11.88 -6.49 3.95
CA SER A 70 11.73 -5.99 5.32
C SER A 70 10.91 -4.70 5.35
N GLY A 71 9.83 -4.70 6.15
CA GLY A 71 8.92 -3.56 6.31
C GLY A 71 7.96 -3.29 5.15
N VAL A 72 8.01 -4.08 4.06
CA VAL A 72 7.11 -3.93 2.89
C VAL A 72 6.49 -5.24 2.42
N TYR A 73 6.56 -6.29 3.22
CA TYR A 73 6.03 -7.62 2.87
C TYR A 73 4.52 -7.60 2.60
N TRP A 74 3.77 -6.72 3.26
CA TRP A 74 2.36 -6.49 3.03
C TRP A 74 1.99 -6.23 1.55
N ARG A 75 2.92 -5.69 0.74
CA ARG A 75 2.71 -5.47 -0.70
C ARG A 75 2.57 -6.75 -1.50
N LEU A 76 3.13 -7.86 -1.03
CA LEU A 76 2.99 -9.14 -1.72
C LEU A 76 1.56 -9.67 -1.70
N PHE A 77 0.75 -9.29 -0.73
CA PHE A 77 -0.67 -9.66 -0.70
C PHE A 77 -1.46 -9.08 -1.88
N TRP A 78 -0.95 -8.07 -2.58
CA TRP A 78 -1.56 -7.56 -3.82
C TRP A 78 -1.53 -8.58 -4.98
N VAL A 79 -0.70 -9.61 -4.91
CA VAL A 79 -0.70 -10.72 -5.87
C VAL A 79 -2.01 -11.52 -5.79
N ILE A 80 -2.70 -11.50 -4.64
CA ILE A 80 -3.99 -12.16 -4.47
C ILE A 80 -5.05 -11.40 -5.29
N PRO A 81 -5.70 -12.03 -6.28
CA PRO A 81 -6.59 -11.34 -7.22
C PRO A 81 -7.97 -11.06 -6.61
N THR A 82 -8.01 -10.35 -5.48
CA THR A 82 -9.22 -10.09 -4.69
C THR A 82 -10.29 -9.40 -5.52
N VAL A 83 -9.94 -8.28 -6.16
CA VAL A 83 -10.87 -7.47 -6.96
C VAL A 83 -11.37 -8.23 -8.19
N ILE A 84 -10.48 -8.94 -8.88
CA ILE A 84 -10.82 -9.73 -10.07
C ILE A 84 -11.80 -10.86 -9.70
N THR A 85 -11.54 -11.57 -8.62
CA THR A 85 -12.39 -12.68 -8.14
C THR A 85 -13.77 -12.17 -7.74
N LEU A 86 -13.85 -11.07 -7.02
CA LEU A 86 -15.11 -10.43 -6.66
C LEU A 86 -15.87 -9.97 -7.91
N GLY A 87 -15.21 -9.26 -8.83
CA GLY A 87 -15.82 -8.76 -10.07
C GLY A 87 -16.43 -9.88 -10.90
N ILE A 88 -15.70 -10.97 -11.14
CA ILE A 88 -16.21 -12.13 -11.89
C ILE A 88 -17.41 -12.76 -11.16
N THR A 89 -17.30 -12.98 -9.85
CA THR A 89 -18.36 -13.63 -9.07
C THR A 89 -19.64 -12.80 -9.04
N LEU A 90 -19.51 -11.49 -8.82
CA LEU A 90 -20.65 -10.58 -8.77
C LEU A 90 -21.33 -10.42 -10.13
N THR A 91 -20.55 -10.36 -11.20
CA THR A 91 -21.07 -10.33 -12.58
C THR A 91 -21.86 -11.60 -12.89
N ASP A 92 -21.36 -12.75 -12.49
CA ASP A 92 -22.05 -14.02 -12.68
C ASP A 92 -23.35 -14.14 -11.88
N LEU A 93 -23.34 -13.64 -10.65
CA LEU A 93 -24.55 -13.62 -9.81
C LEU A 93 -25.59 -12.68 -10.43
N ALA A 94 -25.18 -11.49 -10.88
CA ALA A 94 -26.06 -10.54 -11.55
C ALA A 94 -26.63 -11.12 -12.85
N ALA A 95 -25.84 -11.86 -13.63
CA ALA A 95 -26.30 -12.51 -14.86
C ALA A 95 -27.39 -13.57 -14.66
N LYS A 96 -27.46 -14.19 -13.46
CA LYS A 96 -28.51 -15.16 -13.13
C LYS A 96 -29.87 -14.52 -12.84
N VAL A 97 -29.92 -13.23 -12.60
CA VAL A 97 -31.16 -12.48 -12.39
C VAL A 97 -31.85 -12.30 -13.73
N LYS A 98 -32.98 -12.96 -13.92
CA LYS A 98 -33.70 -13.02 -15.22
C LYS A 98 -34.38 -11.69 -15.59
N MET A 99 -34.89 -10.96 -14.61
CA MET A 99 -35.56 -9.68 -14.86
C MET A 99 -34.53 -8.55 -14.96
N ASN A 100 -34.54 -7.83 -16.09
CA ASN A 100 -33.58 -6.75 -16.33
C ASN A 100 -33.65 -5.63 -15.27
N LEU A 101 -34.87 -5.28 -14.82
CA LEU A 101 -35.06 -4.26 -13.79
C LEU A 101 -34.45 -4.69 -12.43
N LEU A 102 -34.68 -5.95 -12.01
CA LEU A 102 -34.08 -6.46 -10.77
C LEU A 102 -32.57 -6.56 -10.86
N ARG A 103 -32.02 -6.89 -12.03
CA ARG A 103 -30.58 -6.90 -12.27
C ARG A 103 -30.00 -5.50 -12.13
N LEU A 104 -30.65 -4.49 -12.71
CA LEU A 104 -30.22 -3.08 -12.59
C LEU A 104 -30.23 -2.62 -11.13
N ILE A 105 -31.29 -2.95 -10.39
CA ILE A 105 -31.40 -2.63 -8.96
C ILE A 105 -30.28 -3.33 -8.18
N ALA A 106 -30.05 -4.63 -8.41
CA ALA A 106 -28.99 -5.37 -7.72
C ALA A 106 -27.60 -4.80 -7.97
N VAL A 107 -27.29 -4.41 -9.21
CA VAL A 107 -26.03 -3.75 -9.57
C VAL A 107 -25.94 -2.37 -8.89
N GLY A 108 -27.01 -1.59 -8.90
CA GLY A 108 -27.07 -0.29 -8.24
C GLY A 108 -26.81 -0.38 -6.72
N VAL A 109 -27.46 -1.33 -6.05
CA VAL A 109 -27.23 -1.59 -4.62
C VAL A 109 -25.77 -1.99 -4.38
N LEU A 110 -25.20 -2.86 -5.21
CA LEU A 110 -23.80 -3.25 -5.10
C LEU A 110 -22.85 -2.07 -5.24
N CYS A 111 -23.09 -1.19 -6.23
CA CYS A 111 -22.30 0.04 -6.40
C CYS A 111 -22.36 0.94 -5.15
N ILE A 112 -23.57 1.08 -4.57
CA ILE A 112 -23.75 1.86 -3.32
C ILE A 112 -22.97 1.22 -2.16
N VAL A 113 -23.01 -0.12 -2.02
CA VAL A 113 -22.26 -0.83 -0.98
C VAL A 113 -20.77 -0.62 -1.15
N ILE A 114 -20.24 -0.76 -2.36
CA ILE A 114 -18.82 -0.53 -2.67
C ILE A 114 -18.44 0.93 -2.34
N ALA A 115 -19.25 1.91 -2.77
CA ALA A 115 -19.01 3.31 -2.49
C ALA A 115 -19.02 3.66 -0.99
N LYS A 116 -19.86 2.95 -0.21
CA LYS A 116 -19.93 3.13 1.26
C LYS A 116 -18.82 2.42 2.03
N THR A 117 -18.28 1.34 1.50
CA THR A 117 -17.17 0.61 2.14
C THR A 117 -15.79 1.15 1.74
N GLY A 118 -15.71 1.92 0.66
CA GLY A 118 -14.49 2.57 0.22
C GLY A 118 -14.33 3.98 0.79
N THR A 119 -13.11 4.48 0.76
CA THR A 119 -12.81 5.90 1.02
C THR A 119 -12.86 6.67 -0.29
N PHE A 120 -13.63 7.76 -0.30
CA PHE A 120 -13.70 8.61 -1.50
C PHE A 120 -12.38 9.37 -1.64
N PHE A 121 -11.67 9.11 -2.75
CA PHE A 121 -10.34 9.67 -2.98
C PHE A 121 -10.32 11.20 -3.10
N PHE A 122 -11.35 11.78 -3.74
CA PHE A 122 -11.45 13.24 -3.94
C PHE A 122 -12.11 13.93 -2.74
N ASN A 123 -11.60 13.71 -1.54
CA ASN A 123 -11.97 14.48 -0.36
C ASN A 123 -10.83 15.44 0.00
N GLY A 124 -11.11 16.48 0.77
CA GLY A 124 -10.12 17.49 1.16
C GLY A 124 -8.92 16.96 1.94
N ASP A 125 -9.02 15.74 2.50
CA ASP A 125 -7.95 15.11 3.30
C ASP A 125 -6.96 14.30 2.44
N THR A 126 -7.42 13.83 1.27
CA THR A 126 -6.63 12.94 0.41
C THR A 126 -6.23 13.57 -0.93
N TYR A 127 -6.87 14.64 -1.32
CA TYR A 127 -6.61 15.35 -2.57
C TYR A 127 -6.50 16.84 -2.30
N CYS A 128 -5.37 17.43 -2.66
CA CYS A 128 -5.19 18.87 -2.74
C CYS A 128 -4.73 19.26 -4.16
N VAL A 129 -5.15 20.44 -4.60
CA VAL A 129 -4.63 21.01 -5.85
C VAL A 129 -3.19 21.41 -5.57
N PRO A 130 -2.21 20.98 -6.39
CA PRO A 130 -0.82 21.37 -6.20
C PRO A 130 -0.65 22.88 -6.31
N GLU A 131 0.17 23.46 -5.43
CA GLU A 131 0.44 24.90 -5.38
C GLU A 131 1.52 25.31 -6.37
N ASN A 132 2.25 24.36 -6.94
CA ASN A 132 3.37 24.58 -7.86
C ASN A 132 3.48 23.49 -8.91
N ASP A 133 4.29 23.75 -9.95
CA ASP A 133 4.49 22.83 -11.08
C ASP A 133 5.22 21.52 -10.71
N TYR A 134 5.81 21.46 -9.52
CA TYR A 134 6.52 20.25 -9.03
C TYR A 134 5.62 19.30 -8.25
N GLU A 135 4.38 19.71 -7.95
CA GLU A 135 3.41 18.92 -7.18
C GLU A 135 3.94 18.48 -5.79
N ILE A 136 4.76 19.33 -5.17
CA ILE A 136 5.32 19.12 -3.84
C ILE A 136 4.95 20.29 -2.91
N PRO A 137 5.04 20.12 -1.57
CA PRO A 137 4.80 21.22 -0.64
C PRO A 137 5.72 22.41 -0.92
N GLN A 138 5.14 23.63 -0.98
CA GLN A 138 5.89 24.86 -1.27
C GLN A 138 7.07 25.06 -0.29
N VAL A 139 6.87 24.71 0.97
CA VAL A 139 7.93 24.77 2.00
C VAL A 139 9.17 23.96 1.61
N ALA A 140 9.01 22.82 0.92
CA ALA A 140 10.15 22.02 0.48
C ALA A 140 10.97 22.74 -0.62
N ILE A 141 10.29 23.47 -1.50
CA ILE A 141 10.94 24.31 -2.52
C ILE A 141 11.69 25.45 -1.84
N ASP A 142 11.01 26.22 -0.98
CA ASP A 142 11.57 27.39 -0.31
C ASP A 142 12.80 27.03 0.52
N VAL A 143 12.74 25.92 1.26
CA VAL A 143 13.90 25.40 2.05
C VAL A 143 15.02 24.95 1.12
N SER A 144 14.72 24.29 0.02
CA SER A 144 15.75 23.82 -0.92
C SER A 144 16.44 24.99 -1.62
N ASP A 145 15.69 26.01 -2.03
CA ASP A 145 16.22 27.19 -2.68
C ASP A 145 17.10 27.99 -1.71
N GLU A 146 16.69 28.11 -0.44
CA GLU A 146 17.49 28.77 0.57
C GLU A 146 18.81 28.02 0.87
N ILE A 147 18.76 26.68 0.94
CA ILE A 147 19.96 25.86 1.06
C ILE A 147 20.89 26.09 -0.14
N GLN A 148 20.37 26.06 -1.35
CA GLN A 148 21.16 26.30 -2.56
C GLN A 148 21.72 27.73 -2.61
N ARG A 149 20.98 28.72 -2.13
CA ARG A 149 21.44 30.11 -2.02
C ARG A 149 22.63 30.22 -1.05
N ILE A 150 22.56 29.59 0.12
CA ILE A 150 23.62 29.59 1.14
C ILE A 150 24.86 28.84 0.63
N THR A 151 24.68 27.77 -0.15
CA THR A 151 25.78 26.95 -0.67
C THR A 151 26.23 27.37 -2.07
N GLU A 152 25.78 28.53 -2.56
CA GLU A 152 26.13 29.10 -3.89
C GLU A 152 25.87 28.08 -5.02
N GLY A 153 24.81 27.26 -4.90
CA GLY A 153 24.44 26.19 -5.86
C GLY A 153 25.36 24.96 -5.78
N GLY A 154 26.27 24.90 -4.83
CA GLY A 154 27.15 23.76 -4.63
C GLY A 154 26.43 22.53 -4.01
N TYR A 155 27.09 21.38 -4.11
CA TYR A 155 26.60 20.16 -3.45
C TYR A 155 26.74 20.27 -1.94
N SER A 156 25.66 20.02 -1.22
CA SER A 156 25.61 20.12 0.23
C SER A 156 24.96 18.91 0.89
N THR A 157 25.39 18.59 2.11
CA THR A 157 24.77 17.55 2.94
C THR A 157 24.04 18.21 4.09
N VAL A 158 22.75 17.92 4.23
CA VAL A 158 21.87 18.57 5.19
C VAL A 158 21.09 17.59 6.03
N ILE A 159 20.59 18.08 7.15
CA ILE A 159 19.63 17.40 8.02
C ILE A 159 18.33 18.17 7.95
N VAL A 160 17.23 17.48 7.66
CA VAL A 160 15.90 18.07 7.57
C VAL A 160 14.87 17.18 8.27
N PRO A 161 13.74 17.73 8.69
CA PRO A 161 12.65 16.95 9.26
C PRO A 161 12.13 15.88 8.30
N ASN A 162 11.56 14.79 8.84
CA ASN A 162 11.03 13.67 8.06
C ASN A 162 10.01 14.10 7.00
N GLU A 163 9.24 15.12 7.29
CA GLU A 163 8.20 15.66 6.41
C GLU A 163 8.77 16.19 5.09
N LEU A 164 9.99 16.69 5.10
CA LEU A 164 10.65 17.28 3.92
C LEU A 164 11.59 16.32 3.18
N LEU A 165 12.00 15.21 3.80
CA LEU A 165 13.01 14.30 3.26
C LEU A 165 12.73 13.81 1.82
N CYS A 166 11.50 13.43 1.55
CA CYS A 166 11.12 12.91 0.22
C CYS A 166 11.10 14.02 -0.83
N TYR A 167 10.62 15.20 -0.43
CA TYR A 167 10.35 16.30 -1.35
C TYR A 167 11.62 17.03 -1.76
N ILE A 168 12.56 17.27 -0.84
CA ILE A 168 13.85 17.90 -1.17
C ILE A 168 14.62 17.10 -2.21
N ARG A 169 14.68 15.77 -2.08
CA ARG A 169 15.33 14.90 -3.06
C ARG A 169 14.57 14.81 -4.40
N GLN A 170 13.27 15.05 -4.38
CA GLN A 170 12.45 15.11 -5.60
C GLN A 170 12.70 16.42 -6.35
N TYR A 171 12.91 17.52 -5.61
CA TYR A 171 13.11 18.83 -6.18
C TYR A 171 14.52 19.04 -6.73
N THR A 172 15.57 18.63 -5.97
CA THR A 172 16.96 18.88 -6.38
C THR A 172 17.90 17.72 -6.02
N ALA A 173 18.85 17.45 -6.92
CA ALA A 173 19.91 16.46 -6.72
C ALA A 173 21.14 17.04 -5.98
N ASN A 174 21.25 18.37 -5.86
CA ASN A 174 22.41 19.03 -5.26
C ASN A 174 22.42 18.98 -3.73
N ILE A 175 21.32 18.52 -3.13
CA ILE A 175 21.18 18.40 -1.68
C ILE A 175 21.18 16.93 -1.30
N ALA A 176 22.22 16.50 -0.59
CA ALA A 176 22.28 15.18 0.03
C ALA A 176 21.66 15.22 1.44
N LEU A 177 20.99 14.15 1.81
CA LEU A 177 20.40 14.01 3.13
C LEU A 177 21.22 13.05 3.99
N CYS A 178 21.47 13.40 5.25
CA CYS A 178 22.21 12.56 6.20
C CYS A 178 21.52 11.23 6.49
N TYR A 179 20.20 11.16 6.34
CA TYR A 179 19.41 9.95 6.52
C TYR A 179 18.21 9.94 5.55
N GLY A 180 17.64 8.76 5.32
CA GLY A 180 16.47 8.59 4.46
C GLY A 180 15.15 8.65 5.25
N ARG A 181 14.04 8.50 4.55
CA ARG A 181 12.65 8.56 5.07
C ARG A 181 12.42 7.71 6.33
N ASN A 182 13.11 6.61 6.44
CA ASN A 182 13.07 5.75 7.62
C ASN A 182 14.51 5.33 7.94
N ILE A 183 15.09 5.93 8.96
CA ILE A 183 16.47 5.66 9.36
C ILE A 183 16.70 4.17 9.67
N TRP A 184 15.68 3.49 10.21
CA TRP A 184 15.74 2.07 10.59
C TRP A 184 15.54 1.13 9.40
N GLY A 185 14.83 1.56 8.35
CA GLY A 185 14.53 0.74 7.17
C GLY A 185 15.59 0.82 6.06
N TYR A 186 16.30 1.94 5.98
CA TYR A 186 17.27 2.19 4.90
C TYR A 186 18.74 2.07 5.34
N MET A 187 19.01 2.17 6.61
CA MET A 187 20.35 1.97 7.17
C MET A 187 20.37 0.67 7.93
N ASN A 188 21.06 -0.33 7.40
CA ASN A 188 21.21 -1.63 8.05
C ASN A 188 21.83 -1.57 9.46
N ASN A 189 22.49 -0.48 9.82
CA ASN A 189 22.94 -0.15 11.19
C ASN A 189 23.23 1.35 11.26
N PRO A 190 22.27 2.22 11.59
CA PRO A 190 22.54 3.62 11.80
C PRO A 190 23.46 3.80 13.02
N SER A 191 24.45 4.70 12.91
CA SER A 191 25.30 5.04 14.06
C SER A 191 24.49 5.72 15.16
N GLU A 192 24.95 5.64 16.41
CA GLU A 192 24.29 6.32 17.53
C GLU A 192 24.11 7.83 17.28
N GLN A 193 25.07 8.45 16.63
CA GLN A 193 25.02 9.87 16.27
C GLN A 193 23.91 10.14 15.24
N GLN A 194 23.73 9.29 14.24
CA GLN A 194 22.64 9.42 13.25
C GLN A 194 21.27 9.26 13.91
N VAL A 195 21.15 8.34 14.85
CA VAL A 195 19.91 8.14 15.62
C VAL A 195 19.60 9.37 16.50
N GLN A 196 20.61 9.92 17.17
CA GLN A 196 20.45 11.12 17.98
C GLN A 196 20.01 12.31 17.13
N LEU A 197 20.67 12.54 15.99
CA LEU A 197 20.30 13.60 15.05
C LEU A 197 18.88 13.43 14.52
N TYR A 198 18.52 12.21 14.14
CA TYR A 198 17.16 11.89 13.68
C TYR A 198 16.11 12.22 14.76
N ASN A 199 16.36 11.81 15.99
CA ASN A 199 15.44 12.08 17.10
C ASN A 199 15.33 13.58 17.41
N LEU A 200 16.43 14.32 17.37
CA LEU A 200 16.43 15.77 17.58
C LEU A 200 15.65 16.54 16.50
N MET A 201 15.70 16.07 15.26
CA MET A 201 15.01 16.74 14.13
C MET A 201 13.52 16.40 14.06
N ASN A 202 13.06 15.33 14.73
CA ASN A 202 11.68 14.85 14.67
C ASN A 202 10.99 14.81 16.05
N ALA A 203 11.60 15.46 17.06
CA ALA A 203 11.00 15.67 18.38
C ALA A 203 10.06 16.87 18.38
#